data_9a38cf6259b5d4e6559d5576daf8b2f7
#
_entry.id   9a38cf6259b5d4e6559d5576daf8b2f7
#
_cell.length_a   1.000
_cell.length_b   1.000
_cell.length_c   1.000
_cell.angle_alpha   90.00
_cell.angle_beta   90.00
_cell.angle_gamma   90.00
#
_symmetry.space_group_name_H-M   'P 1'
#
loop_
_entity.id
_entity.type
_entity.pdbx_description
1 polymer ?
#
loop_
_entity_poly.entity_id
_entity_poly.type
_entity_poly.pdbx_seq_one_letter_code
_entity_poly.pdbx_strand_id
1 'polypeptide(L)'
;MPAQQPDSPEPVSVEKTIDTNIKGDENQRVRGEVLKRIDLMPNLSPGDRQKLYARVDRAHGMGKVITIPFAVGSRAVGAKEIEQMKSALQSPQVANLIKDPTVVFVLLGFADKRGDEKINQKISVDRAENISQTLKEKCGLQNVTQPVGMGGSALFDSGNFARNRVVEVWAVVP
;
A
#
# COMPACT_ATOMS: atom_id res chain seq x y z
N MET A 1 -0.70 -31.69 11.87
CA MET A 1 0.25 -30.80 11.18
C MET A 1 -0.49 -29.56 10.71
N PRO A 2 0.03 -28.41 11.05
CA PRO A 2 -0.54 -27.24 10.43
C PRO A 2 -0.34 -27.32 8.91
N ALA A 3 -1.37 -27.00 8.15
CA ALA A 3 -1.27 -26.93 6.70
C ALA A 3 -0.15 -25.98 6.31
N GLN A 4 0.74 -26.39 5.41
CA GLN A 4 1.73 -25.48 4.86
C GLN A 4 1.00 -24.34 4.15
N GLN A 5 1.32 -23.14 4.56
CA GLN A 5 0.76 -21.97 3.89
C GLN A 5 1.39 -21.82 2.50
N PRO A 6 0.59 -21.45 1.50
CA PRO A 6 1.13 -21.25 0.18
C PRO A 6 2.10 -20.07 0.19
N ASP A 7 3.28 -20.27 -0.37
CA ASP A 7 4.25 -19.20 -0.60
C ASP A 7 3.97 -18.39 -1.87
N SER A 8 2.93 -18.77 -2.60
CA SER A 8 2.45 -18.04 -3.77
C SER A 8 1.74 -16.74 -3.37
N PRO A 9 1.82 -15.69 -4.20
CA PRO A 9 1.10 -14.44 -3.93
C PRO A 9 -0.40 -14.65 -3.89
N GLU A 10 -1.07 -13.95 -2.96
CA GLU A 10 -2.52 -13.85 -2.96
C GLU A 10 -3.00 -13.09 -4.22
N PRO A 11 -4.25 -13.27 -4.64
CA PRO A 11 -4.81 -12.48 -5.73
C PRO A 11 -4.78 -10.99 -5.42
N VAL A 12 -4.55 -10.16 -6.44
CA VAL A 12 -4.61 -8.72 -6.29
C VAL A 12 -6.00 -8.30 -5.85
N SER A 13 -6.06 -7.53 -4.77
CA SER A 13 -7.30 -6.99 -4.25
C SER A 13 -7.46 -5.55 -4.70
N VAL A 14 -8.44 -5.31 -5.57
CA VAL A 14 -8.79 -3.96 -6.03
C VAL A 14 -10.00 -3.49 -5.23
N GLU A 15 -9.88 -2.33 -4.62
CA GLU A 15 -10.99 -1.76 -3.86
C GLU A 15 -12.12 -1.34 -4.80
N LYS A 16 -13.31 -1.84 -4.55
CA LYS A 16 -14.48 -1.59 -5.41
C LYS A 16 -15.02 -0.16 -5.29
N THR A 17 -14.76 0.48 -4.17
CA THR A 17 -15.27 1.81 -3.87
C THR A 17 -14.20 2.64 -3.18
N ILE A 18 -13.66 3.62 -3.90
CA ILE A 18 -12.83 4.65 -3.30
C ILE A 18 -13.73 5.86 -3.12
N ASP A 19 -14.13 6.10 -1.89
CA ASP A 19 -14.91 7.27 -1.58
C ASP A 19 -13.99 8.44 -1.32
N THR A 20 -13.94 9.35 -2.30
CA THR A 20 -13.11 10.56 -2.23
C THR A 20 -13.85 11.74 -1.62
N ASN A 21 -15.14 11.59 -1.42
CA ASN A 21 -16.01 12.57 -0.78
C ASN A 21 -16.32 12.17 0.64
N ILE A 22 -15.39 11.51 1.29
CA ILE A 22 -15.59 11.01 2.64
C ILE A 22 -15.79 12.20 3.58
N LYS A 23 -17.03 12.56 3.78
CA LYS A 23 -17.42 13.53 4.78
C LYS A 23 -17.88 12.79 6.02
N GLY A 24 -17.25 13.07 7.15
CA GLY A 24 -17.69 12.58 8.44
C GLY A 24 -17.06 11.25 8.88
N ASP A 25 -17.89 10.39 9.47
CA ASP A 25 -17.44 9.25 10.26
C ASP A 25 -16.62 8.20 9.49
N GLU A 26 -16.92 7.99 8.22
CA GLU A 26 -16.23 6.99 7.41
C GLU A 26 -14.79 7.43 7.09
N ASN A 27 -14.59 8.70 6.81
CA ASN A 27 -13.26 9.26 6.61
C ASN A 27 -12.40 9.13 7.88
N GLN A 28 -12.99 9.43 9.03
CA GLN A 28 -12.31 9.26 10.32
C GLN A 28 -11.97 7.81 10.59
N ARG A 29 -12.85 6.88 10.22
CA ARG A 29 -12.59 5.45 10.37
C ARG A 29 -11.41 5.00 9.50
N VAL A 30 -11.38 5.39 8.24
CA VAL A 30 -10.28 5.04 7.32
C VAL A 30 -8.97 5.67 7.78
N ARG A 31 -8.98 6.93 8.16
CA ARG A 31 -7.80 7.60 8.75
C ARG A 31 -7.31 6.88 9.98
N GLY A 32 -8.21 6.57 10.90
CA GLY A 32 -7.88 5.87 12.14
C GLY A 32 -7.23 4.51 11.87
N GLU A 33 -7.71 3.78 10.88
CA GLU A 33 -7.14 2.51 10.47
C GLU A 33 -5.71 2.67 9.92
N VAL A 34 -5.49 3.66 9.08
CA VAL A 34 -4.15 3.93 8.52
C VAL A 34 -3.20 4.41 9.61
N LEU A 35 -3.61 5.34 10.46
CA LEU A 35 -2.81 5.82 11.59
C LEU A 35 -2.43 4.68 12.53
N LYS A 36 -3.38 3.79 12.82
CA LYS A 36 -3.15 2.61 13.64
C LYS A 36 -2.10 1.68 13.04
N ARG A 37 -2.12 1.49 11.72
CA ARG A 37 -1.09 0.71 11.03
C ARG A 37 0.28 1.37 11.12
N ILE A 38 0.35 2.68 10.94
CA ILE A 38 1.57 3.45 11.09
C ILE A 38 2.13 3.33 12.51
N ASP A 39 1.28 3.41 13.52
CA ASP A 39 1.68 3.27 14.93
C ASP A 39 2.26 1.90 15.26
N LEU A 40 1.74 0.85 14.65
CA LEU A 40 2.15 -0.52 14.92
C LEU A 40 3.47 -0.90 14.26
N MET A 41 4.07 -0.04 13.46
CA MET A 41 5.30 -0.32 12.73
C MET A 41 6.52 0.28 13.42
N PRO A 42 7.30 -0.54 14.17
CA PRO A 42 8.44 -0.03 14.94
C PRO A 42 9.61 0.43 14.07
N ASN A 43 9.68 -0.01 12.83
CA ASN A 43 10.81 0.23 11.94
C ASN A 43 10.69 1.52 11.12
N LEU A 44 9.56 2.21 11.24
CA LEU A 44 9.37 3.48 10.57
C LEU A 44 10.19 4.56 11.30
N SER A 45 11.00 5.32 10.56
CA SER A 45 11.77 6.40 11.18
C SER A 45 10.83 7.46 11.78
N PRO A 46 11.22 8.15 12.87
CA PRO A 46 10.38 9.19 13.44
C PRO A 46 10.01 10.30 12.44
N GLY A 47 10.95 10.66 11.55
CA GLY A 47 10.71 11.65 10.51
C GLY A 47 9.68 11.21 9.48
N ASP A 48 9.79 9.98 9.02
CA ASP A 48 8.83 9.41 8.04
C ASP A 48 7.46 9.22 8.66
N ARG A 49 7.41 8.78 9.90
CA ARG A 49 6.16 8.65 10.67
C ARG A 49 5.46 9.99 10.76
N GLN A 50 6.19 11.04 11.11
CA GLN A 50 5.62 12.37 11.25
C GLN A 50 5.10 12.93 9.93
N LYS A 51 5.83 12.70 8.82
CA LYS A 51 5.37 13.07 7.48
C LYS A 51 4.08 12.36 7.09
N LEU A 52 4.00 11.06 7.37
CA LEU A 52 2.79 10.28 7.10
C LEU A 52 1.62 10.76 7.95
N TYR A 53 1.82 11.00 9.23
CA TYR A 53 0.78 11.56 10.09
C TYR A 53 0.26 12.89 9.59
N ALA A 54 1.14 13.81 9.25
CA ALA A 54 0.74 15.12 8.76
C ALA A 54 -0.07 15.03 7.47
N ARG A 55 0.30 14.12 6.58
CA ARG A 55 -0.40 13.90 5.32
C ARG A 55 -1.79 13.30 5.55
N VAL A 56 -1.88 12.29 6.39
CA VAL A 56 -3.15 11.64 6.72
C VAL A 56 -4.08 12.58 7.49
N ASP A 57 -3.53 13.32 8.44
CA ASP A 57 -4.29 14.26 9.27
C ASP A 57 -4.91 15.41 8.46
N ARG A 58 -4.20 15.88 7.44
CA ARG A 58 -4.67 16.98 6.57
C ARG A 58 -5.53 16.53 5.41
N ALA A 59 -5.64 15.24 5.17
CA ALA A 59 -6.40 14.73 4.04
C ALA A 59 -7.89 15.01 4.18
N HIS A 60 -8.52 15.48 3.12
CA HIS A 60 -9.97 15.63 3.03
C HIS A 60 -10.65 14.32 2.61
N GLY A 61 -9.90 13.41 2.00
CA GLY A 61 -10.34 12.07 1.65
C GLY A 61 -9.17 11.12 1.52
N MET A 62 -9.40 9.85 1.79
CA MET A 62 -8.45 8.76 1.61
C MET A 62 -9.18 7.52 1.16
N GLY A 63 -8.54 6.74 0.30
CA GLY A 63 -9.06 5.44 -0.08
C GLY A 63 -7.95 4.50 -0.54
N LYS A 64 -8.08 3.23 -0.20
CA LYS A 64 -7.17 2.22 -0.72
C LYS A 64 -7.56 1.90 -2.17
N VAL A 65 -6.59 2.03 -3.07
CA VAL A 65 -6.78 1.82 -4.51
C VAL A 65 -6.63 0.35 -4.87
N ILE A 66 -5.54 -0.27 -4.42
CA ILE A 66 -5.19 -1.63 -4.77
C ILE A 66 -4.21 -2.20 -3.74
N THR A 67 -4.27 -3.50 -3.52
CA THR A 67 -3.29 -4.26 -2.73
C THR A 67 -2.58 -5.23 -3.65
N ILE A 68 -1.25 -5.18 -3.69
CA ILE A 68 -0.42 -5.99 -4.57
C ILE A 68 0.36 -7.00 -3.74
N PRO A 69 0.15 -8.31 -3.98
CA PRO A 69 0.83 -9.36 -3.25
C PRO A 69 2.20 -9.69 -3.85
N PHE A 70 3.07 -10.26 -3.03
CA PHE A 70 4.41 -10.71 -3.43
C PHE A 70 4.70 -12.13 -2.94
N ALA A 71 5.47 -12.87 -3.72
CA ALA A 71 6.03 -14.14 -3.31
C ALA A 71 7.14 -13.93 -2.26
N VAL A 72 7.53 -14.98 -1.56
CA VAL A 72 8.61 -14.95 -0.56
C VAL A 72 9.87 -14.37 -1.17
N GLY A 73 10.44 -13.37 -0.51
CA GLY A 73 11.68 -12.71 -0.92
C GLY A 73 11.59 -11.93 -2.24
N SER A 74 10.48 -12.00 -2.96
CA SER A 74 10.33 -11.30 -4.24
C SER A 74 10.05 -9.82 -4.04
N ARG A 75 10.67 -9.03 -4.90
CA ARG A 75 10.44 -7.59 -5.06
C ARG A 75 9.94 -7.27 -6.45
N ALA A 76 9.87 -8.28 -7.31
CA ALA A 76 9.51 -8.13 -8.72
C ALA A 76 8.02 -7.92 -8.90
N VAL A 77 7.67 -7.03 -9.83
CA VAL A 77 6.30 -6.77 -10.25
C VAL A 77 6.07 -7.48 -11.57
N GLY A 78 5.17 -8.45 -11.58
CA GLY A 78 4.88 -9.26 -12.76
C GLY A 78 3.97 -8.57 -13.77
N ALA A 79 3.90 -9.11 -14.98
CA ALA A 79 3.05 -8.58 -16.05
C ALA A 79 1.57 -8.56 -15.66
N LYS A 80 1.12 -9.60 -14.94
CA LYS A 80 -0.26 -9.70 -14.44
C LYS A 80 -0.60 -8.55 -13.49
N GLU A 81 0.29 -8.26 -12.54
CA GLU A 81 0.13 -7.20 -11.56
C GLU A 81 0.14 -5.82 -12.25
N ILE A 82 0.98 -5.63 -13.27
CA ILE A 82 0.99 -4.41 -14.07
C ILE A 82 -0.35 -4.17 -14.75
N GLU A 83 -0.92 -5.20 -15.39
CA GLU A 83 -2.23 -5.08 -16.03
C GLU A 83 -3.35 -4.79 -15.02
N GLN A 84 -3.28 -5.38 -13.84
CA GLN A 84 -4.24 -5.13 -12.78
C GLN A 84 -4.12 -3.71 -12.24
N MET A 85 -2.91 -3.17 -12.11
CA MET A 85 -2.69 -1.77 -11.74
C MET A 85 -3.22 -0.81 -12.80
N LYS A 86 -2.96 -1.07 -14.09
CA LYS A 86 -3.52 -0.29 -15.20
C LYS A 86 -5.04 -0.27 -15.14
N SER A 87 -5.65 -1.42 -14.93
CA SER A 87 -7.10 -1.55 -14.82
C SER A 87 -7.66 -0.77 -13.63
N ALA A 88 -6.97 -0.82 -12.47
CA ALA A 88 -7.36 -0.06 -11.30
C ALA A 88 -7.31 1.45 -11.53
N LEU A 89 -6.26 1.95 -12.20
CA LEU A 89 -6.12 3.38 -12.52
C LEU A 89 -7.15 3.85 -13.55
N GLN A 90 -7.67 2.96 -14.37
CA GLN A 90 -8.71 3.26 -15.36
C GLN A 90 -10.12 3.18 -14.80
N SER A 91 -10.30 2.66 -13.59
CA SER A 91 -11.62 2.68 -12.95
C SER A 91 -12.11 4.13 -12.79
N PRO A 92 -13.42 4.40 -12.96
CA PRO A 92 -13.91 5.79 -13.00
C PRO A 92 -13.53 6.63 -11.79
N GLN A 93 -13.56 6.04 -10.60
CA GLN A 93 -13.24 6.72 -9.35
C GLN A 93 -11.77 7.13 -9.29
N VAL A 94 -10.86 6.20 -9.61
CA VAL A 94 -9.42 6.47 -9.58
C VAL A 94 -9.03 7.40 -10.73
N ALA A 95 -9.60 7.22 -11.90
CA ALA A 95 -9.36 8.10 -13.05
C ALA A 95 -9.70 9.56 -12.74
N ASN A 96 -10.79 9.81 -12.00
CA ASN A 96 -11.13 11.15 -11.54
C ASN A 96 -10.11 11.70 -10.54
N LEU A 97 -9.63 10.87 -9.62
CA LEU A 97 -8.60 11.27 -8.66
C LEU A 97 -7.30 11.69 -9.34
N ILE A 98 -6.87 10.92 -10.32
CA ILE A 98 -5.62 11.15 -11.04
C ILE A 98 -5.63 12.50 -11.78
N LYS A 99 -6.79 12.98 -12.19
CA LYS A 99 -6.93 14.29 -12.85
C LYS A 99 -6.56 15.45 -11.94
N ASP A 100 -6.67 15.29 -10.63
CA ASP A 100 -6.26 16.28 -9.66
C ASP A 100 -4.78 16.06 -9.31
N PRO A 101 -3.87 16.97 -9.74
CA PRO A 101 -2.44 16.80 -9.50
C PRO A 101 -2.05 16.93 -8.03
N THR A 102 -2.94 17.40 -7.16
CA THR A 102 -2.69 17.54 -5.73
C THR A 102 -2.91 16.22 -4.98
N VAL A 103 -3.59 15.26 -5.57
CA VAL A 103 -3.79 13.93 -4.98
C VAL A 103 -2.45 13.18 -4.96
N VAL A 104 -2.10 12.68 -3.79
CA VAL A 104 -0.86 11.95 -3.55
C VAL A 104 -1.17 10.46 -3.33
N PHE A 105 -0.35 9.61 -3.90
CA PHE A 105 -0.46 8.16 -3.69
C PHE A 105 0.59 7.72 -2.67
N VAL A 106 0.13 7.21 -1.54
CA VAL A 106 1.00 6.64 -0.49
C VAL A 106 1.02 5.14 -0.66
N LEU A 107 2.23 4.58 -0.76
CA LEU A 107 2.44 3.15 -0.95
C LEU A 107 3.09 2.58 0.30
N LEU A 108 2.37 1.67 0.97
CA LEU A 108 2.85 1.03 2.18
C LEU A 108 3.29 -0.40 1.84
N GLY A 109 4.60 -0.63 1.84
CA GLY A 109 5.20 -1.93 1.57
C GLY A 109 5.41 -2.73 2.85
N PHE A 110 5.07 -4.02 2.81
CA PHE A 110 5.20 -4.93 3.94
C PHE A 110 5.93 -6.21 3.52
N ALA A 111 6.71 -6.75 4.45
CA ALA A 111 7.22 -8.11 4.41
C ALA A 111 6.47 -8.94 5.45
N ASP A 112 6.49 -10.28 5.32
CA ASP A 112 6.02 -11.11 6.43
C ASP A 112 7.04 -11.07 7.58
N LYS A 113 6.62 -11.46 8.79
CA LYS A 113 7.44 -11.32 10.01
C LYS A 113 8.61 -12.29 10.13
N ARG A 114 8.76 -13.22 9.17
CA ARG A 114 9.81 -14.24 9.23
C ARG A 114 11.16 -13.67 8.84
N GLY A 115 12.20 -14.17 9.49
CA GLY A 115 13.58 -13.85 9.15
C GLY A 115 14.12 -12.58 9.82
N ASP A 116 15.19 -12.07 9.27
CA ASP A 116 15.90 -10.90 9.78
C ASP A 116 15.14 -9.60 9.51
N GLU A 117 14.99 -8.77 10.53
CA GLU A 117 14.20 -7.54 10.44
C GLU A 117 14.83 -6.48 9.52
N LYS A 118 16.15 -6.40 9.46
CA LYS A 118 16.83 -5.47 8.53
C LYS A 118 16.57 -5.87 7.08
N ILE A 119 16.58 -7.17 6.80
CA ILE A 119 16.24 -7.70 5.47
C ILE A 119 14.78 -7.42 5.15
N ASN A 120 13.88 -7.65 6.10
CA ASN A 120 12.45 -7.38 5.93
C ASN A 120 12.17 -5.90 5.69
N GLN A 121 12.86 -5.02 6.40
CA GLN A 121 12.74 -3.58 6.18
C GLN A 121 13.17 -3.21 4.75
N LYS A 122 14.31 -3.73 4.30
CA LYS A 122 14.78 -3.49 2.93
C LYS A 122 13.82 -4.05 1.88
N ILE A 123 13.31 -5.27 2.07
CA ILE A 123 12.32 -5.87 1.17
C ILE A 123 11.07 -5.00 1.06
N SER A 124 10.57 -4.52 2.19
CA SER A 124 9.36 -3.69 2.22
C SER A 124 9.56 -2.36 1.51
N VAL A 125 10.71 -1.72 1.67
CA VAL A 125 11.09 -0.50 0.94
C VAL A 125 11.16 -0.77 -0.56
N ASP A 126 11.91 -1.81 -0.95
CA ASP A 126 12.10 -2.16 -2.35
C ASP A 126 10.77 -2.48 -3.04
N ARG A 127 9.86 -3.18 -2.36
CA ARG A 127 8.52 -3.46 -2.88
C ARG A 127 7.73 -2.19 -3.13
N ALA A 128 7.69 -1.28 -2.15
CA ALA A 128 6.98 -0.02 -2.28
C ALA A 128 7.56 0.85 -3.41
N GLU A 129 8.89 0.95 -3.49
CA GLU A 129 9.57 1.70 -4.54
C GLU A 129 9.33 1.11 -5.93
N ASN A 130 9.38 -0.22 -6.06
CA ASN A 130 9.12 -0.89 -7.33
C ASN A 130 7.69 -0.71 -7.82
N ILE A 131 6.71 -0.73 -6.92
CA ILE A 131 5.33 -0.41 -7.28
C ILE A 131 5.20 1.06 -7.67
N SER A 132 5.82 1.98 -6.95
CA SER A 132 5.84 3.40 -7.31
C SER A 132 6.39 3.62 -8.71
N GLN A 133 7.54 3.04 -9.00
CA GLN A 133 8.19 3.13 -10.31
C GLN A 133 7.31 2.53 -11.41
N THR A 134 6.72 1.37 -11.16
CA THR A 134 5.81 0.69 -12.09
C THR A 134 4.59 1.54 -12.41
N LEU A 135 3.97 2.15 -11.39
CA LEU A 135 2.84 3.05 -11.59
C LEU A 135 3.19 4.23 -12.49
N LYS A 136 4.38 4.80 -12.31
CA LYS A 136 4.85 5.93 -13.12
C LYS A 136 5.24 5.51 -14.54
N GLU A 137 6.09 4.50 -14.67
CA GLU A 137 6.71 4.14 -15.96
C GLU A 137 5.82 3.25 -16.82
N LYS A 138 5.05 2.34 -16.22
CA LYS A 138 4.23 1.36 -16.94
C LYS A 138 2.76 1.72 -16.98
N CYS A 139 2.27 2.43 -15.98
CA CYS A 139 0.84 2.78 -15.86
C CYS A 139 0.56 4.26 -16.14
N GLY A 140 1.59 5.07 -16.34
CA GLY A 140 1.43 6.48 -16.73
C GLY A 140 0.98 7.41 -15.60
N LEU A 141 1.11 7.00 -14.34
CA LEU A 141 0.75 7.83 -13.20
C LEU A 141 1.70 9.03 -13.07
N GLN A 142 1.15 10.25 -13.09
CA GLN A 142 1.93 11.49 -12.95
C GLN A 142 1.85 12.10 -11.56
N ASN A 143 0.89 11.68 -10.76
CA ASN A 143 0.73 12.16 -9.39
C ASN A 143 1.95 11.83 -8.52
N VAL A 144 2.18 12.64 -7.51
CA VAL A 144 3.22 12.37 -6.52
C VAL A 144 2.95 11.04 -5.82
N THR A 145 3.98 10.23 -5.72
CA THR A 145 3.94 8.98 -4.97
C THR A 145 4.89 9.06 -3.78
N GLN A 146 4.49 8.46 -2.66
CA GLN A 146 5.31 8.37 -1.45
C GLN A 146 5.42 6.90 -1.06
N PRO A 147 6.49 6.20 -1.50
CA PRO A 147 6.72 4.83 -1.09
C PRO A 147 7.29 4.78 0.33
N VAL A 148 6.78 3.88 1.14
CA VAL A 148 7.20 3.68 2.53
C VAL A 148 7.34 2.21 2.82
N GLY A 149 8.51 1.80 3.35
CA GLY A 149 8.73 0.45 3.85
C GLY A 149 8.31 0.33 5.31
N MET A 150 7.44 -0.61 5.58
CA MET A 150 6.88 -0.85 6.92
C MET A 150 7.53 -2.04 7.64
N GLY A 151 8.46 -2.73 6.99
CA GLY A 151 9.18 -3.86 7.58
C GLY A 151 8.36 -5.15 7.66
N GLY A 152 8.82 -6.07 8.50
CA GLY A 152 8.14 -7.34 8.75
C GLY A 152 6.87 -7.15 9.57
N SER A 153 5.81 -7.84 9.18
CA SER A 153 4.50 -7.65 9.80
C SER A 153 3.68 -8.94 9.84
N ALA A 154 2.84 -9.05 10.86
CA ALA A 154 1.75 -10.00 10.96
C ALA A 154 0.38 -9.26 11.02
N LEU A 155 0.37 -8.01 10.59
CA LEU A 155 -0.75 -7.10 10.75
C LEU A 155 -2.02 -7.56 10.04
N PHE A 156 -1.86 -8.15 8.83
CA PHE A 156 -3.01 -8.58 8.01
C PHE A 156 -3.52 -9.96 8.40
N ASP A 157 -2.60 -10.86 8.73
CA ASP A 157 -2.94 -12.21 9.15
C ASP A 157 -1.78 -12.82 9.92
N SER A 158 -2.03 -13.19 11.19
CA SER A 158 -0.99 -13.79 12.03
C SER A 158 -0.65 -15.23 11.64
N GLY A 159 -1.56 -15.91 10.96
CA GLY A 159 -1.46 -17.30 10.56
C GLY A 159 -1.09 -17.52 9.09
N ASN A 160 -1.39 -16.56 8.20
CA ASN A 160 -1.07 -16.64 6.79
C ASN A 160 -0.04 -15.58 6.40
N PHE A 161 1.22 -16.01 6.25
CA PHE A 161 2.33 -15.11 5.92
C PHE A 161 2.19 -14.45 4.56
N ALA A 162 1.58 -15.13 3.58
CA ALA A 162 1.38 -14.57 2.24
C ALA A 162 0.57 -13.26 2.26
N ARG A 163 -0.42 -13.15 3.15
CA ARG A 163 -1.24 -11.95 3.28
C ARG A 163 -0.48 -10.73 3.79
N ASN A 164 0.69 -10.95 4.40
CA ASN A 164 1.53 -9.86 4.91
C ASN A 164 2.60 -9.42 3.90
N ARG A 165 2.76 -10.12 2.78
CA ARG A 165 3.70 -9.76 1.72
C ARG A 165 2.99 -8.93 0.66
N VAL A 166 2.74 -7.67 0.97
CA VAL A 166 1.91 -6.81 0.12
C VAL A 166 2.47 -5.39 0.04
N VAL A 167 2.02 -4.67 -0.98
CA VAL A 167 2.05 -3.21 -1.03
C VAL A 167 0.62 -2.72 -1.11
N GLU A 168 0.22 -1.88 -0.18
CA GLU A 168 -1.04 -1.16 -0.26
C GLU A 168 -0.82 0.19 -0.93
N VAL A 169 -1.61 0.50 -1.94
CA VAL A 169 -1.61 1.80 -2.61
C VAL A 169 -2.81 2.60 -2.14
N TRP A 170 -2.56 3.72 -1.50
CA TRP A 170 -3.59 4.62 -0.97
C TRP A 170 -3.59 5.93 -1.74
N ALA A 171 -4.77 6.42 -2.14
CA ALA A 171 -4.94 7.77 -2.64
C ALA A 171 -5.28 8.69 -1.48
N VAL A 172 -4.58 9.82 -1.38
CA VAL A 172 -4.78 10.83 -0.34
C VAL A 172 -5.15 12.14 -1.00
N VAL A 173 -6.36 12.63 -0.70
CA VAL A 173 -6.89 13.88 -1.22
C VAL A 173 -6.59 14.98 -0.20
N PRO A 174 -5.83 16.00 -0.58
CA PRO A 174 -5.48 17.09 0.32
C PRO A 174 -6.68 17.96 0.72
#